data_e4f64fcfbd4240fb88cfad1d25bbe154
#
_entry.id   e4f64fcfbd4240fb88cfad1d25bbe154
#
_cell.length_a   1.000
_cell.length_b   1.000
_cell.length_c   1.000
_cell.angle_alpha   90.00
_cell.angle_beta   90.00
_cell.angle_gamma   90.00
#
_symmetry.space_group_name_H-M   'P 1'
#
loop_
_entity.id
_entity.type
_entity.pdbx_description
1 polymer ?
#
loop_
_entity_poly.entity_id
_entity_poly.type
_entity_poly.pdbx_seq_one_letter_code
_entity_poly.pdbx_strand_id
1 'polypeptide(L)'
;MKSLPTGLQAHLDSGTTTLAWCWKITRCDGGVFGFTDHDLALTFAGTLFEPESGFVPSEIRAGQDFSVDAQDVEGALSSDRITETDILDGRWDNAEVEVWRVNWTSVDQRVLMRRGNLGDIRRGRTSFVAEVRSLAHWLNQTVGRTYQFSCDADLGDARCGVNLSSPLWSATGTVATLSGSRGFTSAALGSFAADNFTLGVVSWTSGANAGRKAEIASFAGGAITLFEAPVRPITIGDAFLATAGCDKQFATCSSKLGNGLNFRIHAELSERWRPWRYPRSRRMAMSCSSS
;
A
#
# COMPACT_ATOMS: atom_id res chain seq x y z
N MET A 1 -13.67 20.03 -20.55
CA MET A 1 -12.77 20.54 -21.58
C MET A 1 -11.51 21.02 -20.87
N LYS A 2 -10.31 20.59 -21.30
CA LYS A 2 -9.06 21.08 -20.71
C LYS A 2 -8.76 22.47 -21.23
N SER A 3 -8.39 23.42 -20.35
CA SER A 3 -7.89 24.72 -20.77
C SER A 3 -6.42 24.58 -21.15
N LEU A 4 -6.05 25.06 -22.32
CA LEU A 4 -4.67 25.07 -22.78
C LEU A 4 -3.98 26.38 -22.34
N PRO A 5 -2.68 26.32 -21.97
CA PRO A 5 -1.89 27.53 -21.72
C PRO A 5 -1.83 28.43 -22.93
N THR A 6 -1.68 29.73 -22.68
CA THR A 6 -1.50 30.73 -23.76
C THR A 6 -0.31 30.36 -24.65
N GLY A 7 -0.50 30.33 -25.95
CA GLY A 7 0.52 29.94 -26.92
C GLY A 7 0.56 28.47 -27.30
N LEU A 8 0.13 27.53 -26.41
CA LEU A 8 0.09 26.13 -26.80
C LEU A 8 -0.95 25.86 -27.89
N GLN A 9 -2.12 26.50 -27.83
CA GLN A 9 -3.12 26.36 -28.88
C GLN A 9 -2.58 26.87 -30.25
N ALA A 10 -1.97 28.05 -30.25
CA ALA A 10 -1.36 28.58 -31.45
C ALA A 10 -0.26 27.69 -32.04
N HIS A 11 0.53 27.07 -31.12
CA HIS A 11 1.54 26.09 -31.51
C HIS A 11 0.92 24.85 -32.16
N LEU A 12 -0.18 24.35 -31.62
CA LEU A 12 -0.92 23.21 -32.19
C LEU A 12 -1.53 23.56 -33.53
N ASP A 13 -2.07 24.76 -33.67
CA ASP A 13 -2.71 25.27 -34.92
C ASP A 13 -1.70 25.46 -36.03
N SER A 14 -0.40 25.63 -35.73
CA SER A 14 0.67 25.75 -36.73
C SER A 14 0.91 24.47 -37.53
N GLY A 15 0.41 23.35 -37.08
CA GLY A 15 0.56 22.04 -37.73
C GLY A 15 1.96 21.41 -37.62
N THR A 16 2.98 22.18 -37.24
CA THR A 16 4.34 21.69 -36.96
C THR A 16 4.56 21.71 -35.46
N THR A 17 4.45 20.54 -34.80
CA THR A 17 4.48 20.47 -33.35
C THR A 17 5.83 19.95 -32.84
N THR A 18 6.33 20.63 -31.81
CA THR A 18 7.54 20.25 -31.04
C THR A 18 7.13 19.75 -29.66
N LEU A 19 6.38 18.64 -29.63
CA LEU A 19 5.78 18.13 -28.41
C LEU A 19 6.45 16.83 -27.93
N ALA A 20 6.80 16.79 -26.66
CA ALA A 20 7.31 15.63 -25.99
C ALA A 20 6.36 15.14 -24.87
N TRP A 21 6.44 13.88 -24.54
CA TRP A 21 5.81 13.31 -23.36
C TRP A 21 6.76 13.41 -22.18
N CYS A 22 6.23 13.76 -21.02
CA CYS A 22 6.97 13.77 -19.77
C CYS A 22 6.15 13.06 -18.69
N TRP A 23 6.81 12.17 -17.96
CA TRP A 23 6.24 11.43 -16.85
C TRP A 23 6.92 11.87 -15.57
N LYS A 24 6.16 12.36 -14.61
CA LYS A 24 6.63 12.64 -13.26
C LYS A 24 6.07 11.58 -12.35
N ILE A 25 6.94 10.87 -11.63
CA ILE A 25 6.56 9.85 -10.67
C ILE A 25 7.00 10.31 -9.29
N THR A 26 6.04 10.34 -8.36
CA THR A 26 6.31 10.69 -6.96
C THR A 26 6.06 9.45 -6.12
N ARG A 27 7.12 8.92 -5.53
CA ARG A 27 7.06 7.75 -4.65
C ARG A 27 6.48 8.11 -3.28
N CYS A 28 5.96 7.12 -2.56
CA CYS A 28 5.41 7.30 -1.22
C CYS A 28 6.46 7.75 -0.17
N ASP A 29 7.76 7.53 -0.42
CA ASP A 29 8.86 8.03 0.41
C ASP A 29 9.26 9.50 0.09
N GLY A 30 8.54 10.16 -0.82
CA GLY A 30 8.80 11.54 -1.24
C GLY A 30 9.82 11.68 -2.37
N GLY A 31 10.40 10.59 -2.86
CA GLY A 31 11.29 10.62 -4.03
C GLY A 31 10.55 11.04 -5.29
N VAL A 32 11.09 12.02 -6.03
CA VAL A 32 10.50 12.51 -7.28
C VAL A 32 11.41 12.16 -8.45
N PHE A 33 10.82 11.57 -9.49
CA PHE A 33 11.51 11.11 -10.69
C PHE A 33 10.80 11.68 -11.92
N GLY A 34 11.57 12.22 -12.86
CA GLY A 34 11.06 12.73 -14.12
C GLY A 34 11.70 12.00 -15.30
N PHE A 35 10.87 11.59 -16.26
CA PHE A 35 11.30 10.92 -17.49
C PHE A 35 10.66 11.61 -18.69
N THR A 36 11.36 11.63 -19.83
CA THR A 36 10.85 12.20 -21.09
C THR A 36 11.24 11.32 -22.26
N ASP A 37 10.40 11.33 -23.30
CA ASP A 37 10.69 10.72 -24.62
C ASP A 37 11.53 11.63 -25.54
N HIS A 38 11.89 12.83 -25.05
CA HIS A 38 12.76 13.75 -25.77
C HIS A 38 14.22 13.39 -25.57
N ASP A 39 15.07 13.63 -26.57
CA ASP A 39 16.51 13.34 -26.54
C ASP A 39 17.30 14.16 -25.53
N LEU A 40 16.77 15.32 -25.13
CA LEU A 40 17.39 16.22 -24.15
C LEU A 40 16.57 16.33 -22.90
N ALA A 41 17.27 16.51 -21.77
CA ALA A 41 16.61 16.73 -20.49
C ALA A 41 15.79 18.02 -20.48
N LEU A 42 14.58 17.95 -19.91
CA LEU A 42 13.68 19.07 -19.74
C LEU A 42 13.51 19.39 -18.26
N THR A 43 13.42 20.67 -17.91
CA THR A 43 13.19 21.07 -16.52
C THR A 43 12.00 21.99 -16.43
N PHE A 44 10.99 21.60 -15.66
CA PHE A 44 9.83 22.43 -15.33
C PHE A 44 9.18 21.99 -14.00
N ALA A 45 8.39 22.85 -13.41
CA ALA A 45 7.70 22.60 -12.14
C ALA A 45 8.63 22.02 -11.04
N GLY A 46 9.89 22.44 -10.99
CA GLY A 46 10.87 21.97 -10.01
C GLY A 46 11.35 20.53 -10.19
N THR A 47 11.02 19.90 -11.33
CA THR A 47 11.42 18.52 -11.64
C THR A 47 12.30 18.49 -12.88
N LEU A 48 13.40 17.75 -12.83
CA LEU A 48 14.24 17.41 -13.97
C LEU A 48 13.68 16.16 -14.62
N PHE A 49 13.33 16.25 -15.91
CA PHE A 49 12.88 15.13 -16.74
C PHE A 49 14.06 14.68 -17.59
N GLU A 50 14.53 13.48 -17.34
CA GLU A 50 15.67 12.91 -18.04
C GLU A 50 15.22 12.10 -19.25
N PRO A 51 16.01 12.11 -20.34
CA PRO A 51 15.72 11.28 -21.50
C PRO A 51 15.87 9.81 -21.13
N GLU A 52 14.79 9.06 -21.26
CA GLU A 52 14.75 7.62 -21.03
C GLU A 52 14.19 6.94 -22.27
N SER A 53 15.05 6.35 -23.06
CA SER A 53 14.70 5.67 -24.32
C SER A 53 13.88 4.36 -24.08
N GLY A 54 13.72 3.94 -22.85
CA GLY A 54 13.01 2.73 -22.47
C GLY A 54 11.55 2.92 -22.05
N PHE A 55 11.06 4.15 -21.94
CA PHE A 55 9.65 4.42 -21.60
C PHE A 55 8.81 4.49 -22.86
N VAL A 56 8.09 3.42 -23.16
CA VAL A 56 7.12 3.37 -24.26
C VAL A 56 5.72 3.36 -23.67
N PRO A 57 4.97 4.47 -23.80
CA PRO A 57 3.58 4.47 -23.35
C PRO A 57 2.73 3.65 -24.32
N SER A 58 1.91 2.76 -23.80
CA SER A 58 0.83 2.17 -24.57
C SER A 58 -0.26 3.20 -24.86
N GLU A 59 -1.18 2.90 -25.77
CA GLU A 59 -2.34 3.76 -26.03
C GLU A 59 -3.13 4.02 -24.73
N ILE A 60 -3.49 5.29 -24.51
CA ILE A 60 -4.41 5.67 -23.43
C ILE A 60 -5.81 5.23 -23.86
N ARG A 61 -6.30 4.14 -23.29
CA ARG A 61 -7.69 3.71 -23.47
C ARG A 61 -8.53 4.37 -22.40
N ALA A 62 -9.30 5.38 -22.78
CA ALA A 62 -10.28 6.01 -21.90
C ALA A 62 -11.66 5.45 -22.23
N GLY A 63 -12.26 4.72 -21.31
CA GLY A 63 -13.66 4.29 -21.38
C GLY A 63 -14.60 5.44 -21.00
N GLN A 64 -15.85 5.40 -21.49
CA GLN A 64 -16.88 6.35 -21.07
C GLN A 64 -17.56 5.92 -19.74
N ASP A 65 -17.30 4.71 -19.29
CA ASP A 65 -17.83 4.13 -18.05
C ASP A 65 -16.87 4.39 -16.87
N PHE A 66 -17.36 4.15 -15.64
CA PHE A 66 -16.52 4.12 -14.44
C PHE A 66 -15.57 2.90 -14.39
N SER A 67 -15.30 2.28 -15.53
CA SER A 67 -14.25 1.28 -15.64
C SER A 67 -12.89 1.93 -15.34
N VAL A 68 -12.02 1.19 -14.66
CA VAL A 68 -10.68 1.66 -14.38
C VAL A 68 -9.94 1.77 -15.70
N ASP A 69 -9.70 3.03 -16.14
CA ASP A 69 -8.85 3.28 -17.29
C ASP A 69 -7.41 2.89 -16.91
N ALA A 70 -6.94 1.79 -17.44
CA ALA A 70 -5.56 1.36 -17.29
C ALA A 70 -4.75 1.80 -18.50
N GLN A 71 -3.53 2.21 -18.25
CA GLN A 71 -2.50 2.45 -19.25
C GLN A 71 -1.27 1.67 -18.83
N ASP A 72 -0.80 0.80 -19.67
CA ASP A 72 0.47 0.14 -19.44
C ASP A 72 1.61 1.07 -19.88
N VAL A 73 2.60 1.23 -19.02
CA VAL A 73 3.85 1.91 -19.33
C VAL A 73 4.94 0.86 -19.27
N GLU A 74 5.57 0.60 -20.40
CA GLU A 74 6.71 -0.30 -20.48
C GLU A 74 8.00 0.51 -20.30
N GLY A 75 8.88 0.05 -19.42
CA GLY A 75 10.15 0.68 -19.14
C GLY A 75 11.31 -0.31 -19.09
N ALA A 76 12.51 0.13 -19.44
CA ALA A 76 13.71 -0.68 -19.32
C ALA A 76 14.22 -0.66 -17.86
N LEU A 77 14.55 -1.84 -17.31
CA LEU A 77 15.19 -1.99 -15.99
C LEU A 77 16.65 -1.51 -15.96
N SER A 78 17.15 -1.03 -17.08
CA SER A 78 18.54 -0.54 -17.20
C SER A 78 18.73 0.90 -16.74
N SER A 79 17.68 1.58 -16.31
CA SER A 79 17.82 2.89 -15.69
C SER A 79 18.44 2.75 -14.31
N ASP A 80 19.55 3.46 -14.06
CA ASP A 80 20.21 3.50 -12.76
C ASP A 80 19.29 4.04 -11.64
N ARG A 81 18.16 4.62 -12.01
CA ARG A 81 17.16 5.22 -11.10
C ARG A 81 16.05 4.29 -10.67
N ILE A 82 15.73 3.29 -11.50
CA ILE A 82 14.69 2.29 -11.18
C ILE A 82 15.39 0.97 -10.95
N THR A 83 15.76 0.72 -9.70
CA THR A 83 16.44 -0.52 -9.36
C THR A 83 15.44 -1.64 -9.09
N GLU A 84 15.84 -2.85 -9.47
CA GLU A 84 15.07 -4.06 -9.13
C GLU A 84 14.79 -4.15 -7.62
N THR A 85 15.77 -3.77 -6.81
CA THR A 85 15.67 -3.79 -5.36
C THR A 85 14.57 -2.83 -4.89
N ASP A 86 14.45 -1.63 -5.47
CA ASP A 86 13.43 -0.66 -5.07
C ASP A 86 12.01 -1.11 -5.48
N ILE A 87 11.90 -1.87 -6.58
CA ILE A 87 10.62 -2.49 -6.98
C ILE A 87 10.24 -3.59 -6.00
N LEU A 88 11.16 -4.52 -5.70
CA LEU A 88 10.94 -5.59 -4.71
C LEU A 88 10.69 -5.03 -3.31
N ASP A 89 11.27 -3.89 -3.02
CA ASP A 89 11.10 -3.15 -1.80
C ASP A 89 9.72 -2.46 -1.69
N GLY A 90 8.87 -2.51 -2.74
CA GLY A 90 7.57 -1.85 -2.77
C GLY A 90 7.64 -0.32 -2.73
N ARG A 91 8.80 0.29 -3.01
CA ARG A 91 8.94 1.76 -2.98
C ARG A 91 8.15 2.46 -4.08
N TRP A 92 7.86 1.74 -5.14
CA TRP A 92 7.09 2.21 -6.28
C TRP A 92 5.59 1.92 -6.17
N ASP A 93 5.17 1.14 -5.16
CA ASP A 93 3.78 0.77 -4.97
C ASP A 93 2.93 2.01 -4.73
N ASN A 94 1.86 2.12 -5.52
CA ASN A 94 0.92 3.24 -5.46
C ASN A 94 1.58 4.63 -5.65
N ALA A 95 2.76 4.72 -6.26
CA ALA A 95 3.41 5.98 -6.56
C ALA A 95 2.51 6.84 -7.47
N GLU A 96 2.46 8.15 -7.20
CA GLU A 96 1.67 9.07 -8.01
C GLU A 96 2.36 9.32 -9.36
N VAL A 97 1.59 9.26 -10.45
CA VAL A 97 2.08 9.49 -11.81
C VAL A 97 1.34 10.68 -12.43
N GLU A 98 2.09 11.64 -12.91
CA GLU A 98 1.59 12.74 -13.73
C GLU A 98 2.17 12.63 -15.14
N VAL A 99 1.30 12.57 -16.13
CA VAL A 99 1.68 12.50 -17.56
C VAL A 99 1.42 13.84 -18.20
N TRP A 100 2.46 14.44 -18.73
CA TRP A 100 2.44 15.76 -19.31
C TRP A 100 2.73 15.72 -20.82
N ARG A 101 2.07 16.59 -21.57
CA ARG A 101 2.44 16.92 -22.94
C ARG A 101 3.08 18.30 -22.93
N VAL A 102 4.30 18.40 -23.38
CA VAL A 102 5.15 19.61 -23.23
C VAL A 102 5.73 20.01 -24.56
N ASN A 103 5.67 21.30 -24.88
CA ASN A 103 6.46 21.84 -25.97
C ASN A 103 7.91 21.95 -25.51
N TRP A 104 8.80 21.11 -26.03
CA TRP A 104 10.21 21.07 -25.61
C TRP A 104 10.99 22.33 -25.94
N THR A 105 10.54 23.16 -26.89
CA THR A 105 11.14 24.48 -27.18
C THR A 105 10.70 25.57 -26.20
N SER A 106 9.55 25.39 -25.53
CA SER A 106 9.00 26.31 -24.53
C SER A 106 8.23 25.55 -23.48
N VAL A 107 8.90 25.13 -22.42
CA VAL A 107 8.35 24.23 -21.37
C VAL A 107 7.16 24.83 -20.59
N ASP A 108 6.89 26.13 -20.74
CA ASP A 108 5.68 26.75 -20.16
C ASP A 108 4.42 26.39 -20.95
N GLN A 109 4.59 26.03 -22.23
CA GLN A 109 3.53 25.50 -23.07
C GLN A 109 3.38 24.00 -22.83
N ARG A 110 2.76 23.65 -21.71
CA ARG A 110 2.54 22.26 -21.26
C ARG A 110 1.12 22.04 -20.79
N VAL A 111 0.64 20.83 -20.91
CA VAL A 111 -0.68 20.42 -20.43
C VAL A 111 -0.59 19.09 -19.71
N LEU A 112 -1.22 19.01 -18.54
CA LEU A 112 -1.39 17.75 -17.83
C LEU A 112 -2.42 16.89 -18.56
N MET A 113 -1.98 15.79 -19.12
CA MET A 113 -2.83 14.86 -19.86
C MET A 113 -3.54 13.89 -18.91
N ARG A 114 -2.80 13.32 -17.95
CA ARG A 114 -3.32 12.33 -17.04
C ARG A 114 -2.64 12.42 -15.67
N ARG A 115 -3.40 12.08 -14.64
CA ARG A 115 -2.92 11.85 -13.30
C ARG A 115 -3.47 10.51 -12.80
N GLY A 116 -2.65 9.75 -12.14
CA GLY A 116 -3.02 8.45 -11.63
C GLY A 116 -1.98 7.90 -10.69
N ASN A 117 -2.08 6.62 -10.39
CA ASN A 117 -1.14 5.91 -9.52
C ASN A 117 -0.59 4.68 -10.23
N LEU A 118 0.63 4.30 -9.90
CA LEU A 118 1.18 3.02 -10.32
C LEU A 118 0.37 1.88 -9.66
N GLY A 119 -0.09 0.96 -10.49
CA GLY A 119 -0.71 -0.27 -10.09
C GLY A 119 0.30 -1.42 -10.06
N ASP A 120 -0.07 -2.53 -10.70
CA ASP A 120 0.79 -3.70 -10.77
C ASP A 120 2.04 -3.42 -11.59
N ILE A 121 3.20 -3.77 -11.02
CA ILE A 121 4.48 -3.72 -11.72
C ILE A 121 4.87 -5.16 -12.07
N ARG A 122 4.81 -5.48 -13.34
CA ARG A 122 5.23 -6.78 -13.87
C ARG A 122 6.66 -6.70 -14.35
N ARG A 123 7.49 -7.53 -13.79
CA ARG A 123 8.90 -7.57 -14.08
C ARG A 123 9.22 -8.61 -15.15
N GLY A 124 9.88 -8.20 -16.20
CA GLY A 124 10.60 -9.06 -17.14
C GLY A 124 12.07 -9.22 -16.74
N ARG A 125 12.84 -9.81 -17.61
CA ARG A 125 14.28 -10.04 -17.37
C ARG A 125 15.13 -8.77 -17.59
N THR A 126 14.72 -7.91 -18.49
CA THR A 126 15.41 -6.67 -18.90
C THR A 126 14.51 -5.46 -18.92
N SER A 127 13.20 -5.62 -18.72
CA SER A 127 12.22 -4.56 -18.75
C SER A 127 11.18 -4.78 -17.66
N PHE A 128 10.46 -3.74 -17.33
CA PHE A 128 9.26 -3.83 -16.49
C PHE A 128 8.08 -3.21 -17.23
N VAL A 129 6.88 -3.68 -16.89
CA VAL A 129 5.61 -3.09 -17.34
C VAL A 129 4.88 -2.64 -16.09
N ALA A 130 4.58 -1.36 -16.01
CA ALA A 130 3.83 -0.77 -14.91
C ALA A 130 2.46 -0.33 -15.39
N GLU A 131 1.41 -0.77 -14.71
CA GLU A 131 0.05 -0.30 -14.96
C GLU A 131 -0.13 1.09 -14.32
N VAL A 132 -0.62 2.07 -15.06
CA VAL A 132 -1.02 3.38 -14.53
C VAL A 132 -2.54 3.39 -14.39
N ARG A 133 -3.02 3.35 -13.16
CA ARG A 133 -4.46 3.40 -12.82
C ARG A 133 -4.93 4.84 -12.73
N SER A 134 -6.09 5.10 -13.31
CA SER A 134 -6.71 6.42 -13.24
C SER A 134 -7.33 6.68 -11.87
N LEU A 135 -7.71 7.94 -11.61
CA LEU A 135 -8.45 8.31 -10.39
C LEU A 135 -9.79 7.58 -10.24
N ALA A 136 -10.36 7.03 -11.33
CA ALA A 136 -11.55 6.19 -11.30
C ALA A 136 -11.36 4.93 -10.42
N HIS A 137 -10.13 4.43 -10.33
CA HIS A 137 -9.81 3.32 -9.42
C HIS A 137 -10.17 3.64 -7.95
N TRP A 138 -9.90 4.87 -7.50
CA TRP A 138 -10.26 5.31 -6.14
C TRP A 138 -11.77 5.39 -5.95
N LEU A 139 -12.52 5.82 -6.97
CA LEU A 139 -13.98 5.91 -6.92
C LEU A 139 -14.64 4.52 -6.92
N ASN A 140 -13.99 3.53 -7.49
CA ASN A 140 -14.50 2.14 -7.53
C ASN A 140 -14.17 1.34 -6.27
N GLN A 141 -13.38 1.88 -5.36
CA GLN A 141 -13.12 1.19 -4.10
C GLN A 141 -14.37 1.22 -3.22
N THR A 142 -14.72 0.07 -2.68
CA THR A 142 -15.84 -0.04 -1.75
C THR A 142 -15.53 0.76 -0.49
N VAL A 143 -16.27 1.83 -0.28
CA VAL A 143 -16.18 2.67 0.92
C VAL A 143 -17.31 2.25 1.86
N GLY A 144 -16.96 1.95 3.09
CA GLY A 144 -17.96 1.57 4.10
C GLY A 144 -17.34 0.65 5.14
N ARG A 145 -18.18 0.30 6.11
CA ARG A 145 -17.78 -0.58 7.21
C ARG A 145 -18.71 -1.76 7.26
N THR A 146 -18.14 -2.94 7.32
CA THR A 146 -18.91 -4.17 7.47
C THR A 146 -18.98 -4.54 8.94
N TYR A 147 -20.17 -4.81 9.44
CA TYR A 147 -20.34 -5.36 10.77
C TYR A 147 -19.89 -6.83 10.76
N GLN A 148 -18.83 -7.11 11.49
CA GLN A 148 -18.27 -8.47 11.59
C GLN A 148 -17.97 -8.78 13.05
N PHE A 149 -17.70 -10.03 13.42
CA PHE A 149 -17.44 -10.44 14.81
C PHE A 149 -16.04 -10.02 15.31
N SER A 150 -15.12 -9.65 14.42
CA SER A 150 -13.79 -9.13 14.73
C SER A 150 -13.76 -7.60 14.74
N CYS A 151 -12.93 -6.98 15.57
CA CYS A 151 -12.79 -5.54 15.62
C CYS A 151 -12.27 -4.97 14.29
N ASP A 152 -12.89 -3.92 13.79
CA ASP A 152 -12.50 -3.25 12.54
C ASP A 152 -11.56 -2.05 12.73
N ALA A 153 -11.25 -1.69 13.99
CA ALA A 153 -10.29 -0.64 14.31
C ALA A 153 -8.85 -1.16 14.21
N ASP A 154 -7.92 -0.35 13.74
CA ASP A 154 -6.51 -0.69 13.82
C ASP A 154 -5.96 -0.41 15.22
N LEU A 155 -5.06 -1.27 15.68
CA LEU A 155 -4.50 -1.12 17.02
C LEU A 155 -3.74 0.22 17.11
N GLY A 156 -4.17 1.06 18.04
CA GLY A 156 -3.58 2.38 18.26
C GLY A 156 -4.17 3.50 17.40
N ASP A 157 -5.16 3.23 16.53
CA ASP A 157 -5.88 4.28 15.83
C ASP A 157 -6.79 5.08 16.79
N ALA A 158 -7.35 6.20 16.29
CA ALA A 158 -8.23 7.07 17.07
C ALA A 158 -9.49 6.36 17.60
N ARG A 159 -9.91 5.25 16.97
CA ARG A 159 -11.08 4.46 17.36
C ARG A 159 -10.73 3.41 18.40
N CYS A 160 -9.55 2.82 18.31
CA CYS A 160 -9.02 1.88 19.29
C CYS A 160 -8.58 2.60 20.55
N GLY A 161 -7.84 3.72 20.41
CA GLY A 161 -7.40 4.54 21.53
C GLY A 161 -6.28 3.95 22.40
N VAL A 162 -5.73 2.78 22.06
CA VAL A 162 -4.55 2.22 22.76
C VAL A 162 -3.32 3.05 22.43
N ASN A 163 -2.62 3.54 23.45
CA ASN A 163 -1.39 4.28 23.24
C ASN A 163 -0.20 3.35 22.98
N LEU A 164 0.15 3.15 21.72
CA LEU A 164 1.29 2.31 21.33
C LEU A 164 2.66 2.90 21.67
N SER A 165 2.75 4.18 22.04
CA SER A 165 4.01 4.76 22.52
C SER A 165 4.33 4.40 23.97
N SER A 166 3.40 3.74 24.67
CA SER A 166 3.62 3.27 26.04
C SER A 166 4.65 2.14 26.06
N PRO A 167 5.58 2.12 27.04
CA PRO A 167 6.53 1.03 27.24
C PRO A 167 5.90 -0.34 27.45
N LEU A 168 4.61 -0.41 27.74
CA LEU A 168 3.86 -1.68 27.86
C LEU A 168 3.61 -2.31 26.49
N TRP A 169 3.49 -1.50 25.45
CA TRP A 169 3.05 -1.90 24.12
C TRP A 169 4.10 -1.67 23.02
N SER A 170 5.23 -1.08 23.38
CA SER A 170 6.34 -0.88 22.45
C SER A 170 7.67 -1.06 23.16
N ALA A 171 8.64 -1.55 22.41
CA ALA A 171 10.02 -1.68 22.87
C ALA A 171 10.99 -1.47 21.70
N THR A 172 12.05 -0.73 21.98
CA THR A 172 13.20 -0.64 21.08
C THR A 172 14.21 -1.71 21.42
N GLY A 173 14.87 -2.26 20.43
CA GLY A 173 15.91 -3.27 20.63
C GLY A 173 16.83 -3.40 19.46
N THR A 174 17.82 -4.26 19.61
CA THR A 174 18.74 -4.67 18.56
C THR A 174 18.68 -6.18 18.38
N VAL A 175 18.93 -6.63 17.17
CA VAL A 175 19.02 -8.05 16.84
C VAL A 175 20.26 -8.66 17.52
N ALA A 176 20.06 -9.63 18.39
CA ALA A 176 21.13 -10.33 19.09
C ALA A 176 21.56 -11.60 18.37
N THR A 177 20.60 -12.43 17.96
CA THR A 177 20.85 -13.66 17.19
C THR A 177 19.81 -13.82 16.10
N LEU A 178 20.16 -14.60 15.09
CA LEU A 178 19.27 -14.91 13.97
C LEU A 178 18.77 -16.36 14.05
N SER A 179 17.52 -16.56 13.66
CA SER A 179 16.90 -17.89 13.52
C SER A 179 16.27 -18.00 12.12
N GLY A 180 17.08 -18.40 11.16
CA GLY A 180 16.69 -18.42 9.74
C GLY A 180 16.56 -17.01 9.14
N SER A 181 15.78 -16.89 8.06
CA SER A 181 15.59 -15.62 7.34
C SER A 181 14.51 -14.72 7.94
N ARG A 182 13.65 -15.25 8.80
CA ARG A 182 12.46 -14.58 9.37
C ARG A 182 12.50 -14.41 10.87
N GLY A 183 13.43 -15.07 11.54
CA GLY A 183 13.46 -15.10 13.00
C GLY A 183 14.70 -14.43 13.56
N PHE A 184 14.54 -13.78 14.69
CA PHE A 184 15.65 -13.20 15.47
C PHE A 184 15.29 -13.10 16.96
N THR A 185 16.30 -12.92 17.79
CA THR A 185 16.12 -12.67 19.22
C THR A 185 16.64 -11.28 19.60
N SER A 186 16.07 -10.72 20.66
CA SER A 186 16.56 -9.48 21.25
C SER A 186 16.46 -9.55 22.78
N ALA A 187 17.56 -9.21 23.45
CA ALA A 187 17.59 -9.18 24.92
C ALA A 187 16.60 -8.14 25.49
N ALA A 188 16.38 -7.03 24.78
CA ALA A 188 15.46 -5.97 25.20
C ALA A 188 14.00 -6.45 25.31
N LEU A 189 13.65 -7.54 24.64
CA LEU A 189 12.30 -8.08 24.64
C LEU A 189 12.08 -9.22 25.64
N GLY A 190 13.13 -9.65 26.33
CA GLY A 190 13.08 -10.83 27.20
C GLY A 190 12.15 -10.68 28.43
N SER A 191 11.84 -9.45 28.87
CA SER A 191 10.97 -9.17 30.00
C SER A 191 9.47 -9.14 29.65
N PHE A 192 9.13 -9.15 28.37
CA PHE A 192 7.73 -9.10 27.95
C PHE A 192 7.08 -10.48 27.99
N ALA A 193 5.79 -10.49 28.35
CA ALA A 193 5.00 -11.71 28.34
C ALA A 193 4.94 -12.34 26.95
N ALA A 194 4.80 -13.65 26.89
CA ALA A 194 4.54 -14.34 25.64
C ALA A 194 3.33 -13.72 24.93
N ASP A 195 3.36 -13.74 23.60
CA ASP A 195 2.33 -13.17 22.74
C ASP A 195 2.12 -11.65 22.82
N ASN A 196 2.93 -10.91 23.61
CA ASN A 196 2.76 -9.45 23.68
C ASN A 196 2.89 -8.79 22.33
N PHE A 197 3.87 -9.20 21.53
CA PHE A 197 4.14 -8.66 20.20
C PHE A 197 3.60 -9.54 19.05
N THR A 198 2.99 -10.70 19.33
CA THR A 198 2.36 -11.53 18.30
C THR A 198 1.27 -10.75 17.58
N LEU A 199 1.24 -10.81 16.25
CA LEU A 199 0.40 -10.01 15.34
C LEU A 199 0.67 -8.49 15.45
N GLY A 200 1.82 -8.12 15.97
CA GLY A 200 2.31 -6.76 16.01
C GLY A 200 3.22 -6.42 14.84
N VAL A 201 3.94 -5.33 14.95
CA VAL A 201 4.79 -4.80 13.88
C VAL A 201 6.20 -4.51 14.39
N VAL A 202 7.20 -4.96 13.65
CA VAL A 202 8.59 -4.50 13.75
C VAL A 202 8.79 -3.36 12.77
N SER A 203 9.23 -2.21 13.27
CA SER A 203 9.68 -1.08 12.45
C SER A 203 11.20 -0.98 12.55
N TRP A 204 11.90 -1.21 11.46
CA TRP A 204 13.35 -1.18 11.43
C TRP A 204 13.85 0.27 11.47
N THR A 205 14.75 0.57 12.41
CA THR A 205 15.31 1.92 12.60
C THR A 205 16.75 2.03 12.11
N SER A 206 17.42 0.90 11.89
CA SER A 206 18.75 0.85 11.28
C SER A 206 18.95 -0.38 10.40
N GLY A 207 20.12 -0.51 9.78
CA GLY A 207 20.47 -1.61 8.91
C GLY A 207 19.88 -1.49 7.50
N ALA A 208 19.98 -2.56 6.73
CA ALA A 208 19.53 -2.60 5.33
C ALA A 208 18.02 -2.43 5.18
N ASN A 209 17.25 -2.76 6.21
CA ASN A 209 15.78 -2.64 6.25
C ASN A 209 15.28 -1.35 6.90
N ALA A 210 16.14 -0.38 7.21
CA ALA A 210 15.75 0.87 7.86
C ALA A 210 14.57 1.56 7.17
N GLY A 211 13.60 2.04 7.98
CA GLY A 211 12.36 2.67 7.51
C GLY A 211 11.25 1.70 7.10
N ARG A 212 11.51 0.38 7.12
CA ARG A 212 10.53 -0.66 6.76
C ARG A 212 9.81 -1.19 7.96
N LYS A 213 8.64 -1.77 7.69
CA LYS A 213 7.82 -2.45 8.68
C LYS A 213 7.65 -3.91 8.26
N ALA A 214 7.62 -4.81 9.25
CA ALA A 214 7.35 -6.23 9.05
C ALA A 214 6.39 -6.71 10.13
N GLU A 215 5.44 -7.56 9.76
CA GLU A 215 4.46 -8.12 10.68
C GLU A 215 5.04 -9.30 11.45
N ILE A 216 4.71 -9.37 12.73
CA ILE A 216 5.18 -10.41 13.65
C ILE A 216 4.18 -11.57 13.65
N ALA A 217 4.61 -12.74 13.21
CA ALA A 217 3.81 -13.97 13.27
C ALA A 217 3.71 -14.52 14.68
N SER A 218 4.83 -14.53 15.44
CA SER A 218 4.86 -15.03 16.81
C SER A 218 5.95 -14.36 17.62
N PHE A 219 5.69 -14.26 18.93
CA PHE A 219 6.64 -13.73 19.91
C PHE A 219 6.63 -14.59 21.18
N ALA A 220 7.80 -15.03 21.61
CA ALA A 220 7.97 -15.70 22.90
C ALA A 220 9.41 -15.57 23.40
N GLY A 221 9.60 -15.25 24.70
CA GLY A 221 10.91 -15.28 25.35
C GLY A 221 11.98 -14.38 24.70
N GLY A 222 11.58 -13.25 24.13
CA GLY A 222 12.48 -12.34 23.41
C GLY A 222 12.77 -12.75 21.96
N ALA A 223 12.21 -13.85 21.48
CA ALA A 223 12.31 -14.30 20.10
C ALA A 223 11.11 -13.80 19.30
N ILE A 224 11.39 -13.20 18.14
CA ILE A 224 10.42 -12.77 17.14
C ILE A 224 10.54 -13.65 15.91
N THR A 225 9.39 -14.08 15.38
CA THR A 225 9.29 -14.67 14.04
C THR A 225 8.35 -13.80 13.20
N LEU A 226 8.81 -13.36 12.02
CA LEU A 226 8.03 -12.57 11.09
C LEU A 226 7.16 -13.46 10.20
N PHE A 227 6.05 -12.95 9.68
CA PHE A 227 5.24 -13.66 8.68
C PHE A 227 6.02 -13.91 7.40
N GLU A 228 6.74 -12.90 6.95
CA GLU A 228 7.55 -12.97 5.73
C GLU A 228 9.00 -12.58 6.02
N ALA A 229 9.92 -13.15 5.24
CA ALA A 229 11.30 -12.71 5.29
C ALA A 229 11.40 -11.31 4.68
N PRO A 230 12.07 -10.36 5.35
CA PRO A 230 12.34 -9.06 4.73
C PRO A 230 13.11 -9.24 3.40
N VAL A 231 12.89 -8.34 2.46
CA VAL A 231 13.58 -8.35 1.15
C VAL A 231 15.10 -8.31 1.31
N ARG A 232 15.56 -7.57 2.29
CA ARG A 232 16.98 -7.51 2.64
C ARG A 232 17.25 -8.37 3.87
N PRO A 233 18.37 -9.10 3.92
CA PRO A 233 18.69 -9.95 5.06
C PRO A 233 18.77 -9.13 6.35
N ILE A 234 18.25 -9.70 7.43
CA ILE A 234 18.42 -9.15 8.78
C ILE A 234 19.86 -9.40 9.21
N THR A 235 20.47 -8.43 9.84
CA THR A 235 21.84 -8.56 10.38
C THR A 235 21.85 -8.35 11.90
N ILE A 236 22.81 -9.01 12.55
CA ILE A 236 23.03 -8.82 13.99
C ILE A 236 23.43 -7.37 14.23
N GLY A 237 22.80 -6.72 15.20
CA GLY A 237 23.01 -5.31 15.51
C GLY A 237 21.98 -4.38 14.86
N ASP A 238 21.16 -4.84 13.91
CA ASP A 238 20.08 -4.02 13.34
C ASP A 238 19.13 -3.58 14.46
N ALA A 239 18.86 -2.28 14.52
CA ALA A 239 17.96 -1.72 15.51
C ALA A 239 16.52 -1.67 14.97
N PHE A 240 15.57 -1.87 15.90
CA PHE A 240 14.15 -1.88 15.58
C PHE A 240 13.30 -1.34 16.73
N LEU A 241 12.07 -0.99 16.40
CA LEU A 241 10.97 -0.74 17.31
C LEU A 241 9.92 -1.84 17.10
N ALA A 242 9.63 -2.63 18.13
CA ALA A 242 8.52 -3.58 18.13
C ALA A 242 7.30 -2.94 18.79
N THR A 243 6.13 -3.09 18.18
CA THR A 243 4.84 -2.67 18.74
C THR A 243 3.94 -3.89 18.95
N ALA A 244 3.15 -3.85 20.03
CA ALA A 244 2.23 -4.92 20.39
C ALA A 244 1.25 -5.25 19.28
N GLY A 245 0.76 -6.47 19.27
CA GLY A 245 -0.22 -6.96 18.32
C GLY A 245 -1.61 -7.18 18.92
N CYS A 246 -2.60 -7.28 18.04
CA CYS A 246 -4.00 -7.55 18.37
C CYS A 246 -4.61 -8.49 17.35
N ASP A 247 -5.23 -9.56 17.83
CA ASP A 247 -5.94 -10.55 17.02
C ASP A 247 -7.37 -10.14 16.63
N LYS A 248 -7.75 -8.90 16.96
CA LYS A 248 -9.08 -8.34 16.70
C LYS A 248 -10.23 -9.07 17.44
N GLN A 249 -9.91 -9.88 18.46
CA GLN A 249 -10.90 -10.59 19.28
C GLN A 249 -11.23 -9.79 20.54
N PHE A 250 -12.49 -9.87 21.00
CA PHE A 250 -12.93 -9.16 22.20
C PHE A 250 -12.19 -9.63 23.45
N ALA A 251 -11.96 -10.94 23.58
CA ALA A 251 -11.23 -11.50 24.71
C ALA A 251 -9.84 -10.89 24.88
N THR A 252 -9.08 -10.81 23.79
CA THR A 252 -7.74 -10.21 23.77
C THR A 252 -7.79 -8.71 24.02
N CYS A 253 -8.75 -8.01 23.40
CA CYS A 253 -8.94 -6.58 23.62
C CYS A 253 -9.24 -6.24 25.08
N SER A 254 -10.08 -7.04 25.74
CA SER A 254 -10.44 -6.86 27.15
C SER A 254 -9.33 -7.29 28.10
N SER A 255 -8.76 -8.50 27.92
CA SER A 255 -7.83 -9.08 28.89
C SER A 255 -6.40 -8.55 28.72
N LYS A 256 -5.87 -8.52 27.46
CA LYS A 256 -4.49 -8.10 27.20
C LYS A 256 -4.38 -6.57 27.20
N LEU A 257 -5.29 -5.89 26.48
CA LEU A 257 -5.18 -4.45 26.23
C LEU A 257 -5.98 -3.59 27.21
N GLY A 258 -6.86 -4.18 28.03
CA GLY A 258 -7.74 -3.46 28.94
C GLY A 258 -8.71 -2.50 28.23
N ASN A 259 -8.98 -2.73 26.93
CA ASN A 259 -9.62 -1.75 26.05
C ASN A 259 -11.00 -2.20 25.53
N GLY A 260 -11.68 -3.08 26.25
CA GLY A 260 -12.97 -3.66 25.85
C GLY A 260 -14.05 -2.62 25.53
N LEU A 261 -14.04 -1.44 26.16
CA LEU A 261 -15.00 -0.37 25.88
C LEU A 261 -14.84 0.26 24.49
N ASN A 262 -13.64 0.22 23.94
CA ASN A 262 -13.36 0.72 22.58
C ASN A 262 -13.39 -0.38 21.52
N PHE A 263 -13.79 -1.58 21.88
CA PHE A 263 -13.96 -2.66 20.93
C PHE A 263 -15.06 -2.32 19.93
N ARG A 264 -14.72 -2.30 18.64
CA ARG A 264 -15.61 -1.76 17.58
C ARG A 264 -16.44 -2.83 16.93
N ILE A 265 -17.19 -3.52 17.77
CA ILE A 265 -18.29 -4.42 17.38
C ILE A 265 -19.35 -4.41 18.45
N HIS A 266 -20.53 -4.81 18.06
CA HIS A 266 -21.55 -5.21 18.99
C HIS A 266 -21.17 -6.58 19.59
N ALA A 267 -20.52 -6.59 20.75
CA ALA A 267 -20.19 -7.82 21.48
C ALA A 267 -21.44 -8.72 21.70
N GLU A 268 -22.61 -8.10 21.76
CA GLU A 268 -23.89 -8.82 21.88
C GLU A 268 -24.26 -9.64 20.63
N LEU A 269 -23.68 -9.36 19.45
CA LEU A 269 -23.97 -10.14 18.24
C LEU A 269 -23.24 -11.49 18.27
N SER A 270 -22.12 -11.62 19.00
CA SER A 270 -21.35 -12.86 19.08
C SER A 270 -22.07 -13.96 19.87
N GLU A 271 -22.90 -13.58 20.86
CA GLU A 271 -23.65 -14.54 21.67
C GLU A 271 -25.10 -14.71 21.22
N ARG A 272 -25.68 -13.73 20.55
CA ARG A 272 -27.09 -13.75 20.10
C ARG A 272 -27.30 -14.20 18.66
N TRP A 273 -26.30 -14.25 17.81
CA TRP A 273 -26.43 -14.81 16.47
C TRP A 273 -26.33 -16.35 16.49
N ARG A 274 -27.25 -16.99 17.22
CA ARG A 274 -27.74 -18.27 16.74
C ARG A 274 -28.51 -17.97 15.46
N PRO A 275 -28.19 -18.61 14.31
CA PRO A 275 -28.98 -18.41 13.13
C PRO A 275 -30.44 -18.64 13.49
N TRP A 276 -31.28 -17.68 13.20
CA TRP A 276 -32.74 -17.82 13.32
C TRP A 276 -33.12 -19.11 12.60
N ARG A 277 -33.30 -20.20 13.37
CA ARG A 277 -33.90 -21.38 12.84
C ARG A 277 -35.36 -20.96 12.61
N TYR A 278 -35.70 -20.74 11.37
CA TYR A 278 -37.11 -20.70 10.96
C TYR A 278 -37.79 -21.87 11.66
N PRO A 279 -38.85 -21.65 12.48
CA PRO A 279 -39.64 -22.75 12.99
C PRO A 279 -40.13 -23.52 11.77
N ARG A 280 -39.71 -24.77 11.65
CA ARG A 280 -40.23 -25.64 10.61
C ARG A 280 -41.74 -25.56 10.75
N SER A 281 -42.43 -25.03 9.74
CA SER A 281 -43.86 -25.07 9.64
C SER A 281 -44.30 -26.52 9.89
N ARG A 282 -45.04 -26.73 10.98
CA ARG A 282 -45.76 -28.00 11.18
C ARG A 282 -46.63 -28.18 9.95
N ARG A 283 -46.32 -29.15 9.11
CA ARG A 283 -47.28 -29.66 8.11
C ARG A 283 -48.44 -30.19 8.92
N MET A 284 -49.56 -29.48 8.90
CA MET A 284 -50.82 -30.05 9.27
C MET A 284 -51.09 -31.20 8.29
N ALA A 285 -51.04 -32.41 8.82
CA ALA A 285 -51.55 -33.55 8.11
C ALA A 285 -53.08 -33.38 8.02
N MET A 286 -53.59 -33.06 6.85
CA MET A 286 -55.00 -33.21 6.52
C MET A 286 -55.27 -34.70 6.48
N SER A 287 -55.96 -35.22 7.49
CA SER A 287 -56.60 -36.52 7.42
C SER A 287 -57.86 -36.41 6.54
N CYS A 288 -57.85 -37.00 5.37
CA CYS A 288 -59.08 -37.32 4.63
C CYS A 288 -59.75 -38.50 5.33
N SER A 289 -60.90 -38.26 5.99
CA SER A 289 -61.87 -39.30 6.33
C SER A 289 -62.82 -39.43 5.19
N SER A 290 -62.76 -40.58 4.56
CA SER A 290 -63.80 -41.06 3.63
C SER A 290 -65.07 -41.42 4.37
N SER A 291 -66.16 -40.91 3.89
CA SER A 291 -67.52 -41.50 4.00
C SER A 291 -68.18 -41.38 2.66
#